data_251d800382895e454213eeda226d515e
#
_entry.id   251d800382895e454213eeda226d515e
#
_cell.length_a   1.000
_cell.length_b   1.000
_cell.length_c   1.000
_cell.angle_alpha   90.00
_cell.angle_beta   90.00
_cell.angle_gamma   90.00
#
_symmetry.space_group_name_H-M   'P 1'
#
loop_
_entity.id
_entity.type
_entity.pdbx_description
1 polymer ?
#
loop_
_entity_poly.entity_id
_entity_poly.type
_entity_poly.pdbx_seq_one_letter_code
_entity_poly.pdbx_strand_id
1 'polypeptide(L)'
;MALGKIKADTLEHSTAGTVDTQYVVNGSAKIWLQYNASHAIQGSLNVSSLADGGTGRGTISISSSMANDDYSLQYSDSCPGSVAVSGIRIISVATGTYATDSCNNSGAYTDGAINCTAVFGDLA
;
A
#
# COMPACT_ATOMS: atom_id res chain seq x y z
N MET A 1 23.14 5.01 -16.35
CA MET A 1 24.21 4.86 -15.34
C MET A 1 23.78 3.77 -14.36
N ALA A 2 24.54 2.70 -14.24
CA ALA A 2 24.20 1.64 -13.28
C ALA A 2 24.50 2.14 -11.85
N LEU A 3 23.50 2.14 -10.99
CA LEU A 3 23.70 2.41 -9.57
C LEU A 3 24.44 1.23 -8.93
N GLY A 4 25.40 1.51 -8.06
CA GLY A 4 26.15 0.48 -7.33
C GLY A 4 25.23 -0.36 -6.45
N LYS A 5 25.62 -1.62 -6.21
CA LYS A 5 24.96 -2.51 -5.25
C LYS A 5 25.76 -2.55 -3.96
N ILE A 6 25.07 -2.46 -2.84
CA ILE A 6 25.65 -2.78 -1.52
C ILE A 6 25.23 -4.22 -1.21
N LYS A 7 26.22 -5.11 -0.97
CA LYS A 7 25.99 -6.46 -0.44
C LYS A 7 26.46 -6.47 1.00
N ALA A 8 25.55 -6.68 1.91
CA ALA A 8 25.84 -6.82 3.33
C ALA A 8 24.83 -7.79 3.93
N ASP A 9 25.24 -8.62 4.88
CA ASP A 9 24.34 -9.54 5.58
C ASP A 9 23.68 -8.83 6.77
N THR A 10 24.36 -7.85 7.34
CA THR A 10 23.89 -7.06 8.48
C THR A 10 24.16 -5.57 8.30
N LEU A 11 23.29 -4.75 8.93
CA LEU A 11 23.50 -3.32 9.15
C LEU A 11 23.69 -3.09 10.63
N GLU A 12 24.74 -2.37 11.02
CA GLU A 12 25.06 -2.05 12.40
C GLU A 12 24.94 -0.55 12.65
N HIS A 13 24.28 -0.18 13.74
CA HIS A 13 24.28 1.17 14.27
C HIS A 13 25.13 1.19 15.54
N SER A 14 26.01 2.17 15.67
CA SER A 14 27.01 2.26 16.74
C SER A 14 26.46 2.14 18.17
N THR A 15 25.18 2.44 18.38
CA THR A 15 24.52 2.41 19.70
C THR A 15 23.19 1.66 19.73
N ALA A 16 22.56 1.43 18.58
CA ALA A 16 21.23 0.81 18.49
C ALA A 16 21.28 -0.70 18.20
N GLY A 17 22.46 -1.25 17.90
CA GLY A 17 22.63 -2.68 17.62
C GLY A 17 22.65 -3.01 16.14
N THR A 18 22.49 -4.30 15.85
CA THR A 18 22.63 -4.88 14.51
C THR A 18 21.30 -5.45 14.05
N VAL A 19 20.98 -5.28 12.76
CA VAL A 19 19.83 -5.91 12.10
C VAL A 19 20.30 -6.63 10.83
N ASP A 20 19.82 -7.83 10.60
CA ASP A 20 20.07 -8.54 9.33
C ASP A 20 19.40 -7.79 8.19
N THR A 21 20.11 -7.66 7.06
CA THR A 21 19.62 -6.92 5.90
C THR A 21 18.32 -7.50 5.33
N GLN A 22 18.02 -8.78 5.54
CA GLN A 22 16.74 -9.37 5.17
C GLN A 22 15.54 -8.67 5.83
N TYR A 23 15.67 -8.22 7.10
CA TYR A 23 14.59 -7.49 7.78
C TYR A 23 14.39 -6.08 7.19
N VAL A 24 15.47 -5.46 6.71
CA VAL A 24 15.38 -4.16 6.02
C VAL A 24 14.76 -4.33 4.65
N VAL A 25 15.21 -5.33 3.88
CA VAL A 25 14.70 -5.60 2.53
C VAL A 25 13.23 -6.04 2.59
N ASN A 26 12.87 -7.01 3.43
CA ASN A 26 11.50 -7.54 3.49
C ASN A 26 10.57 -6.62 4.32
N GLY A 27 11.11 -5.94 5.31
CA GLY A 27 10.37 -5.03 6.19
C GLY A 27 10.13 -3.63 5.62
N SER A 28 10.78 -3.26 4.52
CA SER A 28 10.51 -1.98 3.85
C SER A 28 9.26 -2.06 2.96
N ALA A 29 8.48 -0.99 2.94
CA ALA A 29 7.34 -0.91 2.02
C ALA A 29 7.82 -0.97 0.56
N LYS A 30 7.23 -1.86 -0.24
CA LYS A 30 7.49 -2.01 -1.68
C LYS A 30 6.54 -1.17 -2.52
N ILE A 31 5.38 -0.85 -1.95
CA ILE A 31 4.36 0.00 -2.54
C ILE A 31 3.84 0.90 -1.44
N TRP A 32 3.62 2.16 -1.76
CA TRP A 32 2.74 3.00 -0.97
C TRP A 32 1.96 3.92 -1.91
N LEU A 33 0.77 4.30 -1.49
CA LEU A 33 -0.13 5.14 -2.26
C LEU A 33 -0.97 6.00 -1.31
N GLN A 34 -1.11 7.28 -1.64
CA GLN A 34 -2.12 8.15 -1.08
C GLN A 34 -2.98 8.71 -2.21
N TYR A 35 -4.30 8.65 -2.06
CA TYR A 35 -5.25 9.22 -3.02
C TYR A 35 -6.44 9.86 -2.29
N ASN A 36 -7.12 10.77 -2.97
CA ASN A 36 -8.27 11.49 -2.42
C ASN A 36 -9.62 10.85 -2.81
N ALA A 37 -10.73 11.43 -2.35
CA ALA A 37 -12.08 10.96 -2.65
C ALA A 37 -12.44 10.90 -4.14
N SER A 38 -11.74 11.66 -4.99
CA SER A 38 -11.91 11.62 -6.46
C SER A 38 -10.99 10.61 -7.13
N HIS A 39 -10.39 9.69 -6.38
CA HIS A 39 -9.38 8.72 -6.87
C HIS A 39 -8.17 9.38 -7.56
N ALA A 40 -7.88 10.64 -7.25
CA ALA A 40 -6.67 11.31 -7.72
C ALA A 40 -5.49 10.95 -6.81
N ILE A 41 -4.43 10.39 -7.39
CA ILE A 41 -3.19 10.05 -6.69
C ILE A 41 -2.51 11.34 -6.21
N GLN A 42 -2.22 11.41 -4.91
CA GLN A 42 -1.51 12.52 -4.27
C GLN A 42 -0.02 12.22 -4.13
N GLY A 43 0.34 10.96 -3.98
CA GLY A 43 1.70 10.47 -3.92
C GLY A 43 1.73 8.96 -3.96
N SER A 44 2.79 8.39 -4.53
CA SER A 44 2.92 6.93 -4.66
C SER A 44 4.35 6.47 -4.87
N LEU A 45 4.59 5.20 -4.55
CA LEU A 45 5.78 4.43 -4.89
C LEU A 45 5.31 3.12 -5.51
N ASN A 46 5.88 2.74 -6.66
CA ASN A 46 5.62 1.49 -7.37
C ASN A 46 4.14 1.27 -7.75
N VAL A 47 3.43 2.36 -8.05
CA VAL A 47 2.05 2.35 -8.53
C VAL A 47 2.03 2.87 -9.97
N SER A 48 1.42 2.14 -10.90
CA SER A 48 1.27 2.56 -12.29
C SER A 48 -0.04 3.27 -12.56
N SER A 49 -1.12 2.85 -11.89
CA SER A 49 -2.43 3.48 -12.03
C SER A 49 -3.35 3.17 -10.86
N LEU A 50 -4.36 4.00 -10.69
CA LEU A 50 -5.50 3.79 -9.82
C LEU A 50 -6.76 3.90 -10.67
N ALA A 51 -7.58 2.87 -10.69
CA ALA A 51 -8.89 2.87 -11.34
C ALA A 51 -9.99 3.06 -10.30
N ASP A 52 -10.89 3.99 -10.58
CA ASP A 52 -12.12 4.20 -9.82
C ASP A 52 -13.09 3.04 -10.11
N GLY A 53 -13.40 2.25 -9.10
CA GLY A 53 -14.37 1.16 -9.16
C GLY A 53 -15.78 1.56 -8.74
N GLY A 54 -16.04 2.86 -8.59
CA GLY A 54 -17.25 3.44 -8.03
C GLY A 54 -17.07 3.83 -6.56
N THR A 55 -18.10 4.40 -5.96
CA THR A 55 -18.05 4.93 -4.59
C THR A 55 -17.39 3.95 -3.62
N GLY A 56 -16.37 4.42 -2.92
CA GLY A 56 -15.62 3.67 -1.93
C GLY A 56 -14.74 2.55 -2.46
N ARG A 57 -14.52 2.45 -3.77
CA ARG A 57 -13.79 1.35 -4.40
C ARG A 57 -12.64 1.82 -5.27
N GLY A 58 -11.45 1.29 -5.03
CA GLY A 58 -10.27 1.53 -5.84
C GLY A 58 -9.57 0.25 -6.25
N THR A 59 -9.11 0.18 -7.50
CA THR A 59 -8.23 -0.87 -7.99
C THR A 59 -6.88 -0.26 -8.33
N ILE A 60 -5.85 -0.75 -7.69
CA ILE A 60 -4.48 -0.26 -7.80
C ILE A 60 -3.66 -1.22 -8.66
N SER A 61 -3.03 -0.69 -9.71
CA SER A 61 -2.10 -1.43 -10.54
C SER A 61 -0.66 -1.13 -10.12
N ILE A 62 0.15 -2.17 -10.04
CA ILE A 62 1.53 -2.13 -9.57
C ILE A 62 2.48 -1.99 -10.76
N SER A 63 3.51 -1.14 -10.67
CA SER A 63 4.49 -0.95 -11.75
C SER A 63 5.49 -2.10 -11.87
N SER A 64 6.06 -2.51 -10.73
CA SER A 64 6.93 -3.69 -10.63
C SER A 64 6.22 -4.71 -9.75
N SER A 65 5.78 -5.82 -10.35
CA SER A 65 4.96 -6.83 -9.69
C SER A 65 5.61 -7.39 -8.42
N MET A 66 4.77 -7.84 -7.50
CA MET A 66 5.20 -8.65 -6.37
C MET A 66 5.56 -10.06 -6.84
N ALA A 67 6.45 -10.73 -6.12
CA ALA A 67 6.90 -12.10 -6.44
C ALA A 67 5.76 -13.13 -6.33
N ASN A 68 4.82 -12.89 -5.43
CA ASN A 68 3.62 -13.69 -5.20
C ASN A 68 2.50 -12.80 -4.67
N ASP A 69 1.36 -13.37 -4.33
CA ASP A 69 0.20 -12.68 -3.73
C ASP A 69 0.14 -12.81 -2.20
N ASP A 70 1.15 -13.41 -1.57
CA ASP A 70 1.29 -13.58 -0.12
C ASP A 70 1.96 -12.37 0.57
N TYR A 71 1.65 -11.15 0.13
CA TYR A 71 2.18 -9.93 0.73
C TYR A 71 1.24 -9.32 1.77
N SER A 72 1.81 -8.57 2.72
CA SER A 72 1.02 -7.82 3.70
C SER A 72 0.59 -6.47 3.13
N LEU A 73 -0.72 -6.24 3.06
CA LEU A 73 -1.29 -4.97 2.63
C LEU A 73 -1.98 -4.29 3.81
N GLN A 74 -1.58 -3.05 4.07
CA GLN A 74 -2.20 -2.17 5.04
C GLN A 74 -3.02 -1.11 4.29
N TYR A 75 -4.26 -0.91 4.71
CA TYR A 75 -5.13 0.13 4.17
C TYR A 75 -5.71 0.96 5.30
N SER A 76 -5.70 2.26 5.14
CA SER A 76 -6.38 3.20 6.02
C SER A 76 -7.09 4.26 5.20
N ASP A 77 -8.18 4.77 5.75
CA ASP A 77 -8.99 5.77 5.11
C ASP A 77 -9.44 6.82 6.17
N SER A 78 -9.67 8.03 5.73
CA SER A 78 -10.25 9.09 6.55
C SER A 78 -11.58 9.52 5.97
N CYS A 79 -12.64 9.37 6.75
CA CYS A 79 -13.95 9.92 6.39
C CYS A 79 -14.02 11.43 6.61
N PRO A 80 -14.51 12.22 5.65
CA PRO A 80 -14.84 13.61 5.89
C PRO A 80 -16.14 13.70 6.71
N GLY A 81 -16.08 14.42 7.83
CA GLY A 81 -17.26 14.69 8.66
C GLY A 81 -17.54 13.66 9.73
N SER A 82 -18.76 13.65 10.24
CA SER A 82 -19.22 12.82 11.37
C SER A 82 -19.60 11.38 10.99
N VAL A 83 -19.30 10.94 9.78
CA VAL A 83 -19.59 9.58 9.33
C VAL A 83 -18.38 8.72 9.65
N ALA A 84 -18.47 7.89 10.67
CA ALA A 84 -17.40 6.95 10.97
C ALA A 84 -17.30 5.91 9.85
N VAL A 85 -16.09 5.69 9.33
CA VAL A 85 -15.80 4.53 8.49
C VAL A 85 -15.84 3.30 9.38
N SER A 86 -16.70 2.35 9.09
CA SER A 86 -16.82 1.13 9.89
C SER A 86 -16.27 -0.11 9.21
N GLY A 87 -15.95 -0.01 7.92
CA GLY A 87 -15.41 -1.13 7.18
C GLY A 87 -14.40 -0.69 6.13
N ILE A 88 -13.13 -0.98 6.39
CA ILE A 88 -12.04 -0.90 5.42
C ILE A 88 -11.74 -2.33 5.02
N ARG A 89 -11.78 -2.65 3.72
CA ARG A 89 -11.60 -4.01 3.25
C ARG A 89 -10.58 -4.06 2.11
N ILE A 90 -9.80 -5.13 2.15
CA ILE A 90 -9.02 -5.58 1.00
C ILE A 90 -9.90 -6.58 0.26
N ILE A 91 -10.23 -6.28 -0.99
CA ILE A 91 -11.16 -7.09 -1.78
C ILE A 91 -10.43 -8.18 -2.54
N SER A 92 -9.27 -7.85 -3.07
CA SER A 92 -8.43 -8.77 -3.84
C SER A 92 -6.97 -8.40 -3.74
N VAL A 93 -6.12 -9.41 -3.87
CA VAL A 93 -4.66 -9.28 -4.02
C VAL A 93 -4.21 -10.18 -5.16
N ALA A 94 -3.28 -9.66 -5.97
CA ALA A 94 -2.61 -10.39 -7.03
C ALA A 94 -1.22 -9.79 -7.22
N THR A 95 -0.33 -10.47 -7.91
CA THR A 95 1.07 -10.01 -8.07
C THR A 95 1.20 -8.63 -8.71
N GLY A 96 0.28 -8.26 -9.61
CA GLY A 96 0.31 -6.98 -10.34
C GLY A 96 -0.78 -5.98 -9.94
N THR A 97 -1.72 -6.37 -9.08
CA THR A 97 -2.86 -5.51 -8.69
C THR A 97 -3.37 -5.85 -7.30
N TYR A 98 -4.00 -4.88 -6.65
CA TYR A 98 -4.85 -5.12 -5.49
C TYR A 98 -6.04 -4.15 -5.50
N ALA A 99 -7.11 -4.52 -4.80
CA ALA A 99 -8.30 -3.69 -4.71
C ALA A 99 -8.74 -3.52 -3.25
N THR A 100 -9.24 -2.32 -2.96
CA THR A 100 -9.73 -1.94 -1.63
C THR A 100 -11.15 -1.38 -1.75
N ASP A 101 -11.92 -1.51 -0.68
CA ASP A 101 -13.15 -0.75 -0.52
C ASP A 101 -13.30 -0.17 0.90
N SER A 102 -14.12 0.87 1.01
CA SER A 102 -14.51 1.49 2.26
C SER A 102 -16.01 1.65 2.36
N CYS A 103 -16.52 1.47 3.58
CA CYS A 103 -17.94 1.53 3.89
C CYS A 103 -18.18 2.37 5.15
N ASN A 104 -19.31 3.04 5.21
CA ASN A 104 -19.78 3.71 6.42
C ASN A 104 -20.39 2.74 7.46
N ASN A 105 -20.82 3.26 8.60
CA ASN A 105 -21.40 2.47 9.70
C ASN A 105 -22.65 1.66 9.34
N SER A 106 -23.35 2.03 8.27
CA SER A 106 -24.51 1.28 7.76
C SER A 106 -24.14 0.26 6.69
N GLY A 107 -22.83 0.10 6.38
CA GLY A 107 -22.34 -0.81 5.36
C GLY A 107 -22.45 -0.28 3.93
N ALA A 108 -22.87 0.97 3.74
CA ALA A 108 -22.89 1.59 2.44
C ALA A 108 -21.48 2.05 2.03
N TYR A 109 -21.10 1.85 0.77
CA TYR A 109 -19.84 2.33 0.23
C TYR A 109 -19.72 3.85 0.35
N THR A 110 -18.52 4.33 0.68
CA THR A 110 -18.26 5.76 0.84
C THR A 110 -16.83 6.09 0.42
N ASP A 111 -16.64 7.23 -0.23
CA ASP A 111 -15.31 7.69 -0.61
C ASP A 111 -14.61 8.36 0.58
N GLY A 112 -13.49 7.83 0.98
CA GLY A 112 -12.63 8.45 1.99
C GLY A 112 -11.97 9.72 1.45
N ALA A 113 -11.86 10.76 2.28
CA ALA A 113 -11.19 12.00 1.89
C ALA A 113 -9.69 11.79 1.64
N ILE A 114 -9.07 10.92 2.44
CA ILE A 114 -7.69 10.50 2.31
C ILE A 114 -7.66 8.99 2.44
N ASN A 115 -7.14 8.33 1.43
CA ASN A 115 -6.98 6.88 1.39
C ASN A 115 -5.49 6.57 1.28
N CYS A 116 -4.99 5.69 2.15
CA CYS A 116 -3.58 5.33 2.20
C CYS A 116 -3.41 3.82 2.18
N THR A 117 -2.49 3.34 1.36
CA THR A 117 -2.07 1.94 1.35
C THR A 117 -0.56 1.82 1.51
N ALA A 118 -0.11 0.72 2.14
CA ALA A 118 1.27 0.31 2.17
C ALA A 118 1.35 -1.21 2.01
N VAL A 119 2.32 -1.69 1.25
CA VAL A 119 2.51 -3.11 0.95
C VAL A 119 3.93 -3.54 1.30
N PHE A 120 4.02 -4.67 2.00
CA PHE A 120 5.26 -5.29 2.44
C PHE A 120 5.32 -6.72 1.93
N GLY A 121 6.42 -7.11 1.31
CA GLY A 121 6.65 -8.42 0.72
C GLY A 121 7.82 -8.36 -0.26
N ASP A 122 7.95 -9.37 -1.11
CA ASP A 122 9.04 -9.46 -2.08
C ASP A 122 8.58 -8.97 -3.46
N LEU A 123 9.44 -8.20 -4.13
CA LEU A 123 9.28 -7.85 -5.54
C LEU A 123 9.72 -9.03 -6.42
N ALA A 124 9.09 -9.19 -7.59
CA ALA A 124 9.44 -10.19 -8.58
C ALA A 124 10.83 -9.95 -9.21
#